data_21013d6b1400c36ef17974ac99080e61
#
_entry.id   21013d6b1400c36ef17974ac99080e61
#
_cell.length_a   1.000
_cell.length_b   1.000
_cell.length_c   1.000
_cell.angle_alpha   90.00
_cell.angle_beta   90.00
_cell.angle_gamma   90.00
#
_symmetry.space_group_name_H-M   'P 1'
#
loop_
_entity.id
_entity.type
_entity.pdbx_description
1 polymer ?
#
loop_
_entity_poly.entity_id
_entity_poly.type
_entity_poly.pdbx_seq_one_letter_code
_entity_poly.pdbx_strand_id
1 'polypeptide(L)'
;MRRIRFFLAAILAAAFVVPLSAQSAPSQFREEISGQFEASARKLVALAQVMPSDTYSWQPMEGVYSVARVYTHISRYNYMYPDQSLGIESPMGPAEYGRWEEEVVDKDKVVEILGASMDHVRAVIDQMSEKEFSKPTRLYGREVGQWAVLLQLVTHMNEHLGQAIAYARMNQVIPPWSS
;
A
#
# COMPACT_ATOMS: atom_id res chain seq x y z
N MET A 1 62.95 -44.02 -34.04
CA MET A 1 61.49 -43.94 -33.98
C MET A 1 61.06 -43.49 -32.60
N ARG A 2 60.72 -42.22 -32.41
CA ARG A 2 60.39 -41.62 -31.12
C ARG A 2 58.86 -41.55 -31.02
N ARG A 3 58.22 -42.29 -30.07
CA ARG A 3 56.78 -42.31 -29.85
C ARG A 3 56.40 -41.14 -28.92
N ILE A 4 55.71 -40.17 -29.44
CA ILE A 4 55.13 -39.06 -28.66
C ILE A 4 53.80 -39.56 -28.02
N ARG A 5 53.78 -39.59 -26.67
CA ARG A 5 52.60 -39.91 -25.90
C ARG A 5 51.85 -38.55 -25.60
N PHE A 6 50.70 -38.35 -26.18
CA PHE A 6 49.77 -37.25 -25.82
C PHE A 6 49.03 -37.65 -24.55
N PHE A 7 49.28 -36.93 -23.48
CA PHE A 7 48.40 -36.95 -22.30
C PHE A 7 47.23 -36.00 -22.51
N LEU A 8 46.02 -36.55 -22.64
CA LEU A 8 44.78 -35.75 -22.59
C LEU A 8 44.45 -35.46 -21.14
N ALA A 9 44.58 -34.23 -20.70
CA ALA A 9 44.11 -33.76 -19.40
C ALA A 9 42.62 -33.39 -19.55
N ALA A 10 41.72 -34.22 -18.99
CA ALA A 10 40.32 -33.91 -18.89
C ALA A 10 40.10 -32.92 -17.74
N ILE A 11 39.79 -31.69 -18.07
CA ILE A 11 39.38 -30.68 -17.08
C ILE A 11 37.90 -30.94 -16.75
N LEU A 12 37.63 -31.45 -15.55
CA LEU A 12 36.29 -31.63 -15.00
C LEU A 12 35.84 -30.28 -14.46
N ALA A 13 35.02 -29.53 -15.24
CA ALA A 13 34.37 -28.32 -14.77
C ALA A 13 33.20 -28.69 -13.85
N ALA A 14 33.43 -28.62 -12.55
CA ALA A 14 32.35 -28.72 -11.57
C ALA A 14 31.47 -27.48 -11.66
N ALA A 15 30.32 -27.59 -12.30
CA ALA A 15 29.28 -26.54 -12.28
C ALA A 15 28.69 -26.49 -10.86
N PHE A 16 29.04 -25.47 -10.11
CA PHE A 16 28.34 -25.12 -8.87
C PHE A 16 26.94 -24.64 -9.23
N VAL A 17 25.98 -25.54 -9.15
CA VAL A 17 24.55 -25.17 -9.18
C VAL A 17 24.23 -24.57 -7.82
N VAL A 18 24.26 -23.24 -7.72
CA VAL A 18 23.70 -22.53 -6.55
C VAL A 18 22.18 -22.76 -6.60
N PRO A 19 21.60 -23.41 -5.58
CA PRO A 19 20.14 -23.52 -5.55
C PRO A 19 19.55 -22.12 -5.48
N LEU A 20 18.90 -21.67 -6.55
CA LEU A 20 18.05 -20.51 -6.52
C LEU A 20 16.87 -20.91 -5.62
N SER A 21 16.88 -20.45 -4.37
CA SER A 21 15.75 -20.65 -3.46
C SER A 21 14.55 -19.95 -4.08
N ALA A 22 13.70 -20.70 -4.77
CA ALA A 22 12.45 -20.19 -5.30
C ALA A 22 11.58 -19.82 -4.09
N GLN A 23 11.40 -18.52 -3.87
CA GLN A 23 10.39 -18.04 -2.93
C GLN A 23 9.02 -18.60 -3.31
N SER A 24 8.20 -18.96 -2.33
CA SER A 24 6.85 -19.42 -2.62
C SER A 24 6.02 -18.28 -3.24
N ALA A 25 5.11 -18.60 -4.15
CA ALA A 25 4.24 -17.61 -4.78
C ALA A 25 3.49 -16.70 -3.76
N PRO A 26 3.01 -17.20 -2.61
CA PRO A 26 2.43 -16.36 -1.56
C PRO A 26 3.41 -15.35 -0.94
N SER A 27 4.69 -15.71 -0.74
CA SER A 27 5.68 -14.76 -0.19
C SER A 27 6.04 -13.66 -1.19
N GLN A 28 6.19 -13.99 -2.46
CA GLN A 28 6.41 -13.01 -3.52
C GLN A 28 5.24 -12.04 -3.67
N PHE A 29 4.01 -12.55 -3.58
CA PHE A 29 2.80 -11.72 -3.64
C PHE A 29 2.72 -10.76 -2.45
N ARG A 30 3.06 -11.23 -1.24
CA ARG A 30 3.10 -10.38 -0.05
C ARG A 30 4.13 -9.27 -0.18
N GLU A 31 5.34 -9.60 -0.63
CA GLU A 31 6.41 -8.62 -0.86
C GLU A 31 6.00 -7.56 -1.88
N GLU A 32 5.36 -7.98 -2.97
CA GLU A 32 4.88 -7.06 -4.00
C GLU A 32 3.76 -6.15 -3.48
N ILE A 33 2.77 -6.67 -2.78
CA ILE A 33 1.71 -5.86 -2.16
C ILE A 33 2.30 -4.85 -1.17
N SER A 34 3.23 -5.27 -0.31
CA SER A 34 3.92 -4.39 0.62
C SER A 34 4.68 -3.28 -0.11
N GLY A 35 5.42 -3.64 -1.16
CA GLY A 35 6.15 -2.67 -1.99
C GLY A 35 5.24 -1.64 -2.66
N GLN A 36 4.13 -2.07 -3.23
CA GLN A 36 3.14 -1.18 -3.86
C GLN A 36 2.44 -0.29 -2.84
N PHE A 37 2.10 -0.85 -1.68
CA PHE A 37 1.55 -0.08 -0.57
C PHE A 37 2.51 1.03 -0.15
N GLU A 38 3.77 0.69 0.14
CA GLU A 38 4.78 1.66 0.58
C GLU A 38 5.05 2.75 -0.46
N ALA A 39 5.10 2.39 -1.73
CA ALA A 39 5.29 3.38 -2.80
C ALA A 39 4.16 4.42 -2.84
N SER A 40 2.92 3.99 -2.63
CA SER A 40 1.74 4.85 -2.65
C SER A 40 1.58 5.62 -1.33
N ALA A 41 1.81 4.98 -0.18
CA ALA A 41 1.73 5.60 1.14
C ALA A 41 2.70 6.78 1.27
N ARG A 42 3.97 6.60 0.86
CA ARG A 42 4.96 7.69 0.86
C ARG A 42 4.52 8.87 0.00
N LYS A 43 3.96 8.62 -1.19
CA LYS A 43 3.47 9.68 -2.07
C LYS A 43 2.28 10.42 -1.46
N LEU A 44 1.31 9.71 -0.90
CA LEU A 44 0.13 10.31 -0.28
C LEU A 44 0.52 11.20 0.90
N VAL A 45 1.35 10.70 1.82
CA VAL A 45 1.80 11.47 2.99
C VAL A 45 2.62 12.68 2.55
N ALA A 46 3.58 12.52 1.63
CA ALA A 46 4.38 13.61 1.12
C ALA A 46 3.53 14.68 0.42
N LEU A 47 2.53 14.27 -0.36
CA LEU A 47 1.62 15.20 -1.02
C LEU A 47 0.75 15.95 0.00
N ALA A 48 0.18 15.25 0.97
CA ALA A 48 -0.59 15.88 2.04
C ALA A 48 0.24 16.94 2.79
N GLN A 49 1.51 16.63 3.10
CA GLN A 49 2.40 17.57 3.79
C GLN A 49 2.70 18.85 3.00
N VAL A 50 2.83 18.79 1.67
CA VAL A 50 3.15 19.97 0.85
C VAL A 50 1.92 20.77 0.42
N MET A 51 0.72 20.22 0.50
CA MET A 51 -0.52 20.94 0.23
C MET A 51 -0.67 22.12 1.21
N PRO A 52 -0.96 23.35 0.73
CA PRO A 52 -1.22 24.49 1.61
C PRO A 52 -2.44 24.24 2.51
N SER A 53 -2.40 24.69 3.76
CA SER A 53 -3.46 24.45 4.75
C SER A 53 -4.81 25.06 4.35
N ASP A 54 -4.79 26.19 3.67
CA ASP A 54 -5.99 26.87 3.16
C ASP A 54 -6.69 26.13 2.02
N THR A 55 -6.02 25.14 1.40
CA THR A 55 -6.60 24.29 0.35
C THR A 55 -7.34 23.06 0.89
N TYR A 56 -7.25 22.76 2.19
CA TYR A 56 -7.81 21.50 2.71
C TYR A 56 -9.34 21.41 2.64
N SER A 57 -10.04 22.53 2.72
CA SER A 57 -11.50 22.60 2.49
C SER A 57 -11.87 22.75 1.01
N TRP A 58 -10.90 22.96 0.11
CA TRP A 58 -11.16 23.13 -1.31
C TRP A 58 -11.65 21.84 -1.96
N GLN A 59 -12.60 21.98 -2.88
CA GLN A 59 -13.12 20.92 -3.74
C GLN A 59 -13.33 21.48 -5.16
N PRO A 60 -13.17 20.67 -6.23
CA PRO A 60 -13.26 21.17 -7.60
C PRO A 60 -14.67 21.56 -8.00
N MET A 61 -15.70 20.98 -7.38
CA MET A 61 -17.11 21.30 -7.59
C MET A 61 -17.95 20.80 -6.40
N GLU A 62 -19.18 21.29 -6.30
CA GLU A 62 -20.13 20.80 -5.30
C GLU A 62 -20.39 19.29 -5.44
N GLY A 63 -20.54 18.61 -4.31
CA GLY A 63 -20.86 17.19 -4.25
C GLY A 63 -19.67 16.22 -4.42
N VAL A 64 -18.45 16.73 -4.62
CA VAL A 64 -17.23 15.91 -4.61
C VAL A 64 -16.42 16.13 -3.33
N TYR A 65 -15.51 15.21 -3.04
CA TYR A 65 -14.69 15.29 -1.82
C TYR A 65 -13.74 16.50 -1.86
N SER A 66 -13.57 17.14 -0.70
CA SER A 66 -12.52 18.14 -0.50
C SER A 66 -11.14 17.45 -0.41
N VAL A 67 -10.08 18.25 -0.47
CA VAL A 67 -8.70 17.77 -0.25
C VAL A 67 -8.60 16.99 1.07
N ALA A 68 -9.09 17.56 2.16
CA ALA A 68 -9.10 16.90 3.47
C ALA A 68 -9.85 15.57 3.42
N ARG A 69 -11.06 15.57 2.82
CA ARG A 69 -11.91 14.40 2.77
C ARG A 69 -11.31 13.26 1.93
N VAL A 70 -10.55 13.55 0.89
CA VAL A 70 -9.81 12.52 0.13
C VAL A 70 -8.84 11.77 1.04
N TYR A 71 -8.06 12.46 1.87
CA TYR A 71 -7.09 11.83 2.76
C TYR A 71 -7.75 11.11 3.94
N THR A 72 -8.77 11.70 4.55
CA THR A 72 -9.49 11.06 5.66
C THR A 72 -10.31 9.86 5.19
N HIS A 73 -10.81 9.88 3.95
CA HIS A 73 -11.46 8.73 3.31
C HIS A 73 -10.50 7.54 3.15
N ILE A 74 -9.28 7.78 2.63
CA ILE A 74 -8.26 6.75 2.58
C ILE A 74 -8.00 6.17 3.97
N SER A 75 -7.84 7.04 4.96
CA SER A 75 -7.57 6.65 6.35
C SER A 75 -8.68 5.79 6.94
N ARG A 76 -9.94 6.17 6.71
CA ARG A 76 -11.10 5.38 7.12
C ARG A 76 -11.02 3.96 6.59
N TYR A 77 -10.76 3.78 5.29
CA TYR A 77 -10.72 2.46 4.68
C TYR A 77 -9.49 1.63 5.08
N ASN A 78 -8.38 2.30 5.42
CA ASN A 78 -7.21 1.65 6.00
C ASN A 78 -7.51 1.00 7.37
N TYR A 79 -8.47 1.52 8.12
CA TYR A 79 -8.96 0.90 9.36
C TYR A 79 -10.12 -0.08 9.10
N MET A 80 -11.07 0.31 8.26
CA MET A 80 -12.32 -0.43 8.05
C MET A 80 -12.11 -1.81 7.41
N TYR A 81 -11.28 -1.92 6.37
CA TYR A 81 -11.10 -3.21 5.71
C TYR A 81 -10.41 -4.26 6.59
N PRO A 82 -9.31 -3.95 7.30
CA PRO A 82 -8.74 -4.89 8.26
C PRO A 82 -9.73 -5.31 9.35
N ASP A 83 -10.46 -4.38 9.92
CA ASP A 83 -11.45 -4.64 10.98
C ASP A 83 -12.58 -5.56 10.46
N GLN A 84 -13.28 -5.16 9.40
CA GLN A 84 -14.46 -5.85 8.94
C GLN A 84 -14.20 -7.12 8.14
N SER A 85 -13.06 -7.19 7.43
CA SER A 85 -12.79 -8.28 6.49
C SER A 85 -11.64 -9.21 6.93
N LEU A 86 -10.74 -8.75 7.78
CA LEU A 86 -9.64 -9.60 8.30
C LEU A 86 -9.82 -9.96 9.76
N GLY A 87 -10.75 -9.33 10.49
CA GLY A 87 -10.94 -9.50 11.92
C GLY A 87 -9.78 -8.94 12.74
N ILE A 88 -9.06 -7.96 12.18
CA ILE A 88 -7.97 -7.24 12.83
C ILE A 88 -8.54 -5.95 13.38
N GLU A 89 -8.74 -5.91 14.69
CA GLU A 89 -9.39 -4.80 15.38
C GLU A 89 -8.69 -3.46 15.09
N SER A 90 -9.48 -2.47 14.72
CA SER A 90 -9.01 -1.10 14.56
C SER A 90 -8.69 -0.49 15.93
N PRO A 91 -7.64 0.36 16.06
CA PRO A 91 -7.34 1.07 17.30
C PRO A 91 -8.46 2.04 17.73
N MET A 92 -9.46 2.24 16.89
CA MET A 92 -10.63 3.08 17.15
C MET A 92 -11.90 2.47 16.56
N GLY A 93 -13.05 2.83 17.13
CA GLY A 93 -14.34 2.30 16.67
C GLY A 93 -14.80 2.85 15.31
N PRO A 94 -15.71 2.12 14.62
CA PRO A 94 -16.23 2.52 13.31
C PRO A 94 -16.87 3.91 13.27
N ALA A 95 -17.51 4.33 14.35
CA ALA A 95 -18.11 5.66 14.47
C ALA A 95 -17.05 6.78 14.49
N GLU A 96 -15.85 6.50 15.00
CA GLU A 96 -14.78 7.49 15.11
C GLU A 96 -14.12 7.74 13.77
N TYR A 97 -13.66 6.71 13.06
CA TYR A 97 -13.04 6.91 11.74
C TYR A 97 -14.06 7.37 10.68
N GLY A 98 -15.35 7.03 10.83
CA GLY A 98 -16.42 7.57 9.98
C GLY A 98 -16.60 9.08 10.17
N ARG A 99 -16.56 9.54 11.42
CA ARG A 99 -16.65 10.95 11.78
C ARG A 99 -15.47 11.77 11.27
N TRP A 100 -14.25 11.24 11.33
CA TRP A 100 -13.07 11.92 10.80
C TRP A 100 -13.18 12.24 9.31
N GLU A 101 -13.74 11.32 8.53
CA GLU A 101 -13.92 11.53 7.09
C GLU A 101 -14.79 12.77 6.80
N GLU A 102 -15.75 13.07 7.66
CA GLU A 102 -16.73 14.13 7.41
C GLU A 102 -16.36 15.47 8.07
N GLU A 103 -15.72 15.43 9.23
CA GLU A 103 -15.57 16.61 10.10
C GLU A 103 -14.15 17.19 10.11
N VAL A 104 -13.11 16.39 9.83
CA VAL A 104 -11.73 16.83 9.99
C VAL A 104 -11.22 17.51 8.73
N VAL A 105 -10.96 18.82 8.83
CA VAL A 105 -10.41 19.65 7.75
C VAL A 105 -9.06 20.31 8.10
N ASP A 106 -8.65 20.26 9.36
CA ASP A 106 -7.36 20.79 9.79
C ASP A 106 -6.21 19.97 9.19
N LYS A 107 -5.29 20.65 8.52
CA LYS A 107 -4.17 20.01 7.82
C LYS A 107 -3.35 19.10 8.71
N ASP A 108 -2.92 19.60 9.87
CA ASP A 108 -1.99 18.86 10.72
C ASP A 108 -2.68 17.59 11.25
N LYS A 109 -3.96 17.72 11.60
CA LYS A 109 -4.77 16.57 12.03
C LYS A 109 -5.03 15.57 10.90
N VAL A 110 -5.30 16.03 9.68
CA VAL A 110 -5.46 15.14 8.51
C VAL A 110 -4.16 14.38 8.21
N VAL A 111 -3.01 15.06 8.25
CA VAL A 111 -1.70 14.43 8.02
C VAL A 111 -1.38 13.40 9.12
N GLU A 112 -1.66 13.74 10.39
CA GLU A 112 -1.52 12.81 11.52
C GLU A 112 -2.37 11.55 11.32
N ILE A 113 -3.67 11.71 11.03
CA ILE A 113 -4.62 10.60 10.81
C ILE A 113 -4.17 9.75 9.63
N LEU A 114 -3.77 10.37 8.53
CA LEU A 114 -3.30 9.65 7.35
C LEU A 114 -2.05 8.82 7.67
N GLY A 115 -1.06 9.41 8.33
CA GLY A 115 0.16 8.72 8.74
C GLY A 115 -0.13 7.51 9.64
N ALA A 116 -0.92 7.72 10.70
CA ALA A 116 -1.31 6.66 11.62
C ALA A 116 -2.07 5.51 10.92
N SER A 117 -2.93 5.83 9.95
CA SER A 117 -3.65 4.81 9.18
C SER A 117 -2.71 3.98 8.29
N MET A 118 -1.64 4.59 7.74
CA MET A 118 -0.62 3.87 6.99
C MET A 118 0.18 2.92 7.89
N ASP A 119 0.53 3.37 9.11
CA ASP A 119 1.22 2.52 10.09
C ASP A 119 0.36 1.32 10.50
N HIS A 120 -0.95 1.51 10.65
CA HIS A 120 -1.88 0.41 10.91
C HIS A 120 -1.86 -0.63 9.79
N VAL A 121 -1.94 -0.22 8.51
CA VAL A 121 -1.89 -1.18 7.38
C VAL A 121 -0.54 -1.89 7.31
N ARG A 122 0.58 -1.23 7.60
CA ARG A 122 1.90 -1.88 7.72
C ARG A 122 1.87 -3.00 8.73
N ALA A 123 1.40 -2.71 9.93
CA ALA A 123 1.26 -3.70 11.00
C ALA A 123 0.35 -4.87 10.59
N VAL A 124 -0.74 -4.60 9.88
CA VAL A 124 -1.62 -5.64 9.32
C VAL A 124 -0.87 -6.54 8.35
N ILE A 125 -0.14 -5.99 7.39
CA ILE A 125 0.63 -6.77 6.41
C ILE A 125 1.71 -7.60 7.11
N ASP A 126 2.42 -7.02 8.07
CA ASP A 126 3.53 -7.66 8.76
C ASP A 126 3.11 -8.84 9.64
N GLN A 127 1.95 -8.75 10.29
CA GLN A 127 1.46 -9.82 11.17
C GLN A 127 0.79 -10.97 10.42
N MET A 128 0.38 -10.79 9.16
CA MET A 128 -0.27 -11.85 8.38
C MET A 128 0.73 -12.92 7.94
N SER A 129 0.51 -14.17 8.33
CA SER A 129 1.26 -15.32 7.86
C SER A 129 0.84 -15.74 6.44
N GLU A 130 1.68 -16.51 5.73
CA GLU A 130 1.35 -17.05 4.40
C GLU A 130 0.06 -17.87 4.39
N LYS A 131 -0.23 -18.59 5.49
CA LYS A 131 -1.47 -19.36 5.63
C LYS A 131 -2.70 -18.46 5.70
N GLU A 132 -2.57 -17.29 6.31
CA GLU A 132 -3.68 -16.34 6.46
C GLU A 132 -4.03 -15.69 5.14
N PHE A 133 -3.08 -15.45 4.24
CA PHE A 133 -3.35 -14.92 2.92
C PHE A 133 -4.45 -15.69 2.17
N SER A 134 -4.47 -17.01 2.28
CA SER A 134 -5.42 -17.86 1.57
C SER A 134 -6.69 -18.17 2.37
N LYS A 135 -6.78 -17.77 3.65
CA LYS A 135 -7.99 -17.97 4.43
C LYS A 135 -9.19 -17.27 3.76
N PRO A 136 -10.36 -17.90 3.72
CA PRO A 136 -11.54 -17.26 3.18
C PRO A 136 -11.99 -16.09 4.05
N THR A 137 -12.45 -15.04 3.40
CA THR A 137 -13.10 -13.88 4.02
C THR A 137 -14.17 -13.32 3.08
N ARG A 138 -14.84 -12.26 3.50
CA ARG A 138 -15.83 -11.55 2.67
C ARG A 138 -15.37 -10.15 2.34
N LEU A 139 -15.48 -9.80 1.06
CA LEU A 139 -15.23 -8.46 0.54
C LEU A 139 -16.34 -8.10 -0.43
N TYR A 140 -17.09 -7.04 -0.17
CA TYR A 140 -18.23 -6.60 -0.99
C TYR A 140 -19.24 -7.73 -1.27
N GLY A 141 -19.56 -8.52 -0.24
CA GLY A 141 -20.51 -9.63 -0.33
C GLY A 141 -19.99 -10.88 -1.04
N ARG A 142 -18.79 -10.87 -1.61
CA ARG A 142 -18.14 -12.02 -2.25
C ARG A 142 -17.24 -12.76 -1.26
N GLU A 143 -17.15 -14.08 -1.38
CA GLU A 143 -16.13 -14.87 -0.71
C GLU A 143 -14.81 -14.75 -1.50
N VAL A 144 -13.72 -14.40 -0.81
CA VAL A 144 -12.39 -14.20 -1.38
C VAL A 144 -11.32 -14.67 -0.39
N GLY A 145 -10.09 -14.86 -0.82
CA GLY A 145 -8.96 -15.00 0.10
C GLY A 145 -8.62 -13.66 0.77
N GLN A 146 -8.08 -13.69 1.98
CA GLN A 146 -7.69 -12.48 2.72
C GLN A 146 -6.71 -11.59 1.95
N TRP A 147 -5.89 -12.15 1.06
CA TRP A 147 -5.03 -11.40 0.15
C TRP A 147 -5.79 -10.37 -0.70
N ALA A 148 -7.05 -10.63 -1.04
CA ALA A 148 -7.85 -9.72 -1.84
C ALA A 148 -8.22 -8.44 -1.09
N VAL A 149 -8.26 -8.48 0.24
CA VAL A 149 -8.47 -7.30 1.08
C VAL A 149 -7.25 -6.38 1.01
N LEU A 150 -6.04 -6.93 1.06
CA LEU A 150 -4.81 -6.15 0.92
C LEU A 150 -4.68 -5.55 -0.49
N LEU A 151 -5.03 -6.32 -1.52
CA LEU A 151 -5.09 -5.80 -2.88
C LEU A 151 -6.10 -4.65 -2.99
N GLN A 152 -7.26 -4.78 -2.36
CA GLN A 152 -8.27 -3.72 -2.33
C GLN A 152 -7.75 -2.46 -1.64
N LEU A 153 -7.02 -2.58 -0.52
CA LEU A 153 -6.39 -1.43 0.13
C LEU A 153 -5.44 -0.68 -0.81
N VAL A 154 -4.57 -1.40 -1.52
CA VAL A 154 -3.63 -0.78 -2.47
C VAL A 154 -4.35 -0.14 -3.65
N THR A 155 -5.34 -0.81 -4.24
CA THR A 155 -6.08 -0.25 -5.39
C THR A 155 -6.89 0.97 -5.01
N HIS A 156 -7.62 0.95 -3.90
CA HIS A 156 -8.39 2.07 -3.38
C HIS A 156 -7.47 3.28 -3.07
N MET A 157 -6.35 3.03 -2.40
CA MET A 157 -5.37 4.08 -2.11
C MET A 157 -4.80 4.70 -3.38
N ASN A 158 -4.52 3.91 -4.43
CA ASN A 158 -4.00 4.42 -5.72
C ASN A 158 -5.06 5.20 -6.51
N GLU A 159 -6.32 4.82 -6.44
CA GLU A 159 -7.44 5.59 -7.01
C GLU A 159 -7.45 7.01 -6.43
N HIS A 160 -7.40 7.12 -5.11
CA HIS A 160 -7.38 8.40 -4.42
C HIS A 160 -6.04 9.15 -4.49
N LEU A 161 -4.92 8.45 -4.66
CA LEU A 161 -3.63 9.09 -4.97
C LEU A 161 -3.72 9.83 -6.32
N GLY A 162 -4.32 9.23 -7.33
CA GLY A 162 -4.58 9.90 -8.61
C GLY A 162 -5.45 11.15 -8.45
N GLN A 163 -6.51 11.07 -7.64
CA GLN A 163 -7.37 12.20 -7.30
C GLN A 163 -6.60 13.29 -6.56
N ALA A 164 -5.82 12.94 -5.54
CA ALA A 164 -5.01 13.89 -4.77
C ALA A 164 -3.96 14.61 -5.65
N ILE A 165 -3.32 13.90 -6.59
CA ILE A 165 -2.40 14.50 -7.57
C ILE A 165 -3.13 15.52 -8.47
N ALA A 166 -4.34 15.19 -8.94
CA ALA A 166 -5.13 16.10 -9.74
C ALA A 166 -5.48 17.36 -8.94
N TYR A 167 -5.93 17.21 -7.69
CA TYR A 167 -6.25 18.33 -6.80
C TYR A 167 -5.04 19.21 -6.49
N ALA A 168 -3.87 18.60 -6.24
CA ALA A 168 -2.63 19.35 -6.05
C ALA A 168 -2.31 20.23 -7.25
N ARG A 169 -2.34 19.67 -8.48
CA ARG A 169 -2.08 20.43 -9.70
C ARG A 169 -3.09 21.54 -9.95
N MET A 170 -4.37 21.31 -9.65
CA MET A 170 -5.41 22.33 -9.75
C MET A 170 -5.19 23.49 -8.75
N ASN A 171 -4.54 23.22 -7.63
CA ASN A 171 -4.10 24.21 -6.64
C ASN A 171 -2.65 24.67 -6.85
N GLN A 172 -2.07 24.46 -8.04
CA GLN A 172 -0.71 24.86 -8.44
C GLN A 172 0.41 24.24 -7.57
N VAL A 173 0.14 23.11 -6.93
CA VAL A 173 1.11 22.35 -6.15
C VAL A 173 1.71 21.24 -7.03
N ILE A 174 3.03 21.25 -7.18
CA ILE A 174 3.77 20.20 -7.89
C ILE A 174 4.04 19.07 -6.91
N PRO A 175 3.63 17.81 -7.22
CA PRO A 175 3.96 16.67 -6.36
C PRO A 175 5.47 16.54 -6.14
N PRO A 176 5.96 16.28 -4.91
CA PRO A 176 7.39 16.29 -4.57
C PRO A 176 8.29 15.36 -5.39
N TRP A 177 7.71 14.32 -5.98
CA TRP A 177 8.42 13.35 -6.84
C TRP A 177 8.40 13.71 -8.33
N SER A 178 7.81 14.83 -8.72
CA SER A 178 7.66 15.25 -10.13
C SER A 178 8.66 16.35 -10.53
N SER A 179 9.57 16.72 -9.63
CA SER A 179 10.64 17.72 -9.84
C SER A 179 11.91 17.07 -10.34
#